data_b0cfde15d95e4806411edce103ca0f11
#
_entry.id   b0cfde15d95e4806411edce103ca0f11
#
_cell.length_a   1.000
_cell.length_b   1.000
_cell.length_c   1.000
_cell.angle_alpha   90.00
_cell.angle_beta   90.00
_cell.angle_gamma   90.00
#
_symmetry.space_group_name_H-M   'P 1'
#
loop_
_entity.id
_entity.type
_entity.pdbx_description
1 polymer ?
#
loop_
_entity_poly.entity_id
_entity_poly.type
_entity_poly.pdbx_seq_one_letter_code
_entity_poly.pdbx_strand_id
1 'polypeptide(L)'
;MCAAAAMLGGCSLGSQGALPYMQSGNAMRALDATGAGKITHIVYIVQENRSFNNLFYGYPGAYTVTEGKDSQGRTIKLQPSKLGAYYDIDHSVEAMIQACNGTGKMPGTDCRMNGFNREANDGNFNNPQYVYVPHDQSKPYFDMAHEGALADRMFQSQLDESFVAHQYIIAAQAAWSADLPDGAWGCENHAYSEVAMITTQRVVTGYQKACFDYQTLGDELDKANLSWRFYASQYGSSSSGNGGTWSSYQAINHIYNGPDWKKDVISPNWKFITDVRKGKLANFTWITPVCDDSDHTNCPDDYGPSWVSALVNTVGRSKFWNSTAIFIQWDDWGGLYDPVAPEYKDRDSLGFRVPLIMLSPYVRHNHVSHVHYETASVLRFAEDLYGLGQLAKADTRANSPAGDCFDFSQKPAAFIPIKAPLPPKFFMRQFGGDDYFAPDYE
;
A
#
# COMPACT_ATOMS: atom_id res chain seq x y z
N MET A 1 11.01 52.05 70.05
CA MET A 1 12.42 52.22 69.63
C MET A 1 12.55 51.50 68.29
N CYS A 2 12.49 52.22 67.23
CA CYS A 2 13.57 52.48 66.25
C CYS A 2 14.21 51.19 65.76
N ALA A 3 14.33 50.90 64.49
CA ALA A 3 14.50 51.68 63.26
C ALA A 3 14.33 50.73 62.03
N ALA A 4 13.80 51.19 61.06
CA ALA A 4 14.32 51.79 59.87
C ALA A 4 14.58 50.73 58.73
N ALA A 5 13.82 50.92 57.67
CA ALA A 5 13.91 50.28 56.39
C ALA A 5 15.11 50.75 55.58
N ALA A 6 15.58 49.91 54.69
CA ALA A 6 16.25 50.36 53.49
C ALA A 6 15.86 49.51 52.30
N MET A 7 15.24 50.13 51.33
CA MET A 7 15.04 49.61 49.98
C MET A 7 16.32 49.78 49.16
N LEU A 8 16.67 48.74 48.38
CA LEU A 8 17.54 48.93 47.25
C LEU A 8 16.95 48.12 46.09
N GLY A 9 16.50 48.83 45.09
CA GLY A 9 16.11 48.26 43.81
C GLY A 9 17.35 47.77 43.04
N GLY A 10 17.23 46.56 42.52
CA GLY A 10 18.17 45.98 41.58
C GLY A 10 17.50 45.81 40.23
N CYS A 11 17.97 46.53 39.23
CA CYS A 11 17.63 46.34 37.84
C CYS A 11 18.07 44.94 37.39
N SER A 12 17.13 44.12 37.03
CA SER A 12 17.44 42.88 36.33
C SER A 12 17.70 43.18 34.86
N LEU A 13 18.96 43.09 34.50
CA LEU A 13 19.41 42.94 33.12
C LEU A 13 18.82 41.64 32.57
N GLY A 14 17.96 41.74 31.61
CA GLY A 14 17.44 40.61 30.85
C GLY A 14 18.59 39.84 30.19
N SER A 15 18.81 38.63 30.64
CA SER A 15 19.59 37.68 29.90
C SER A 15 18.84 37.33 28.60
N GLN A 16 19.27 37.86 27.48
CA GLN A 16 18.95 37.31 26.19
C GLN A 16 19.45 35.88 26.18
N GLY A 17 18.51 34.94 26.30
CA GLY A 17 18.81 33.53 26.11
C GLY A 17 19.35 33.33 24.72
N ALA A 18 20.60 33.00 24.59
CA ALA A 18 21.16 32.52 23.36
C ALA A 18 20.35 31.27 22.96
N LEU A 19 19.69 31.37 21.85
CA LEU A 19 19.05 30.21 21.20
C LEU A 19 20.13 29.13 21.04
N PRO A 20 19.88 27.91 21.44
CA PRO A 20 20.91 26.87 21.35
C PRO A 20 21.22 26.61 19.90
N TYR A 21 22.42 26.97 19.48
CA TYR A 21 22.96 26.68 18.14
C TYR A 21 23.04 25.18 17.82
N MET A 22 22.70 24.34 18.79
CA MET A 22 22.68 22.90 18.67
C MET A 22 21.39 22.33 18.08
N GLN A 23 20.28 23.10 17.99
CA GLN A 23 19.03 22.60 17.42
C GLN A 23 19.01 22.59 15.88
N SER A 24 19.74 23.48 15.23
CA SER A 24 19.76 23.54 13.76
C SER A 24 20.44 22.32 13.13
N GLY A 25 21.53 21.84 13.72
CA GLY A 25 22.25 20.66 13.18
C GLY A 25 21.48 19.35 13.31
N ASN A 26 20.76 19.17 14.43
CA ASN A 26 19.94 17.97 14.61
C ASN A 26 18.64 18.02 13.79
N ALA A 27 18.01 19.17 13.66
CA ALA A 27 16.86 19.39 12.79
C ALA A 27 17.24 19.22 11.31
N MET A 28 18.38 19.77 10.86
CA MET A 28 18.87 19.54 9.50
C MET A 28 19.22 18.06 9.24
N ARG A 29 19.86 17.35 10.18
CA ARG A 29 20.13 15.92 10.05
C ARG A 29 18.86 15.10 10.04
N ALA A 30 17.85 15.47 10.82
CA ALA A 30 16.53 14.84 10.81
C ALA A 30 15.84 15.04 9.46
N LEU A 31 15.85 16.25 8.91
CA LEU A 31 15.31 16.57 7.59
C LEU A 31 16.07 15.85 6.46
N ASP A 32 17.40 15.76 6.54
CA ASP A 32 18.20 15.00 5.58
C ASP A 32 17.84 13.50 5.62
N ALA A 33 17.49 12.97 6.78
CA ALA A 33 17.08 11.57 6.93
C ALA A 33 15.70 11.25 6.35
N THR A 34 14.81 12.25 6.19
CA THR A 34 13.48 12.08 5.60
C THR A 34 13.46 12.25 4.08
N GLY A 35 14.54 12.76 3.47
CA GLY A 35 14.60 13.12 2.06
C GLY A 35 13.97 14.48 1.72
N ALA A 36 13.62 15.28 2.71
CA ALA A 36 13.08 16.62 2.52
C ALA A 36 14.03 17.49 1.67
N GLY A 37 13.47 18.20 0.71
CA GLY A 37 14.23 19.01 -0.26
C GLY A 37 14.88 18.22 -1.42
N LYS A 38 14.82 16.88 -1.40
CA LYS A 38 15.29 16.00 -2.49
C LYS A 38 14.16 15.29 -3.18
N ILE A 39 13.26 14.69 -2.42
CA ILE A 39 12.02 14.11 -2.92
C ILE A 39 10.92 15.17 -2.83
N THR A 40 10.24 15.41 -3.92
CA THR A 40 9.08 16.31 -4.03
C THR A 40 7.86 15.61 -4.63
N HIS A 41 8.04 14.39 -5.11
CA HIS A 41 6.98 13.59 -5.68
C HIS A 41 7.04 12.16 -5.13
N ILE A 42 5.91 11.65 -4.69
CA ILE A 42 5.69 10.24 -4.35
C ILE A 42 4.71 9.65 -5.35
N VAL A 43 5.04 8.51 -5.92
CA VAL A 43 4.15 7.72 -6.78
C VAL A 43 3.93 6.38 -6.10
N TYR A 44 2.71 6.13 -5.67
CA TYR A 44 2.30 4.90 -5.00
C TYR A 44 1.46 4.06 -5.96
N ILE A 45 2.06 3.02 -6.50
CA ILE A 45 1.42 2.06 -7.40
C ILE A 45 0.95 0.90 -6.53
N VAL A 46 -0.35 0.66 -6.53
CA VAL A 46 -0.97 -0.43 -5.80
C VAL A 46 -1.29 -1.53 -6.80
N GLN A 47 -0.88 -2.74 -6.48
CA GLN A 47 -1.18 -3.95 -7.23
C GLN A 47 -2.04 -4.89 -6.37
N GLU A 48 -2.63 -5.88 -7.00
CA GLU A 48 -3.60 -6.76 -6.39
C GLU A 48 -3.05 -8.16 -6.17
N ASN A 49 -3.31 -8.62 -5.09
CA ASN A 49 -3.53 -9.83 -4.35
C ASN A 49 -2.44 -10.88 -4.51
N ARG A 50 -1.23 -10.58 -4.00
CA ARG A 50 -0.13 -11.56 -3.97
C ARG A 50 0.62 -11.54 -2.64
N SER A 51 0.77 -12.71 -2.03
CA SER A 51 1.70 -12.85 -0.92
C SER A 51 3.16 -12.69 -1.38
N PHE A 52 4.03 -12.31 -0.47
CA PHE A 52 5.45 -12.14 -0.80
C PHE A 52 6.08 -13.43 -1.31
N ASN A 53 5.84 -14.56 -0.63
CA ASN A 53 6.44 -15.83 -1.03
C ASN A 53 5.92 -16.34 -2.39
N ASN A 54 4.68 -16.02 -2.75
CA ASN A 54 4.11 -16.37 -4.04
C ASN A 54 4.83 -15.66 -5.19
N LEU A 55 4.98 -14.35 -5.11
CA LEU A 55 5.47 -13.52 -6.21
C LEU A 55 7.00 -13.44 -6.27
N PHE A 56 7.66 -13.36 -5.11
CA PHE A 56 9.11 -13.24 -4.99
C PHE A 56 9.81 -14.56 -4.61
N TYR A 57 9.18 -15.70 -4.90
CA TYR A 57 9.75 -17.02 -4.69
C TYR A 57 11.17 -17.12 -5.25
N GLY A 58 12.13 -17.43 -4.36
CA GLY A 58 13.53 -17.60 -4.73
C GLY A 58 14.28 -16.29 -5.03
N TYR A 59 13.76 -15.12 -4.69
CA TYR A 59 14.49 -13.86 -4.86
C TYR A 59 15.76 -13.85 -4.00
N PRO A 60 16.94 -13.55 -4.57
CA PRO A 60 18.21 -13.58 -3.83
C PRO A 60 18.23 -12.61 -2.65
N GLY A 61 18.57 -13.11 -1.48
CA GLY A 61 18.65 -12.32 -0.24
C GLY A 61 17.33 -12.16 0.51
N ALA A 62 16.18 -12.46 -0.10
CA ALA A 62 14.88 -12.44 0.57
C ALA A 62 14.54 -13.80 1.20
N TYR A 63 13.78 -13.77 2.29
CA TYR A 63 13.31 -15.00 2.93
C TYR A 63 12.10 -15.56 2.20
N THR A 64 12.31 -16.68 1.49
CA THR A 64 11.26 -17.46 0.82
C THR A 64 11.46 -18.96 1.09
N VAL A 65 10.39 -19.75 0.92
CA VAL A 65 10.43 -21.20 1.11
C VAL A 65 9.86 -21.95 -0.09
N THR A 66 10.25 -23.21 -0.25
CA THR A 66 9.83 -24.10 -1.34
C THR A 66 8.68 -25.03 -0.96
N GLU A 67 8.29 -25.03 0.32
CA GLU A 67 7.22 -25.87 0.86
C GLU A 67 6.59 -25.23 2.10
N GLY A 68 5.34 -25.57 2.37
CA GLY A 68 4.61 -25.18 3.55
C GLY A 68 4.07 -26.40 4.33
N LYS A 69 3.34 -26.10 5.40
CA LYS A 69 2.58 -27.09 6.16
C LYS A 69 1.10 -26.85 6.01
N ASP A 70 0.31 -27.92 5.92
CA ASP A 70 -1.14 -27.83 6.04
C ASP A 70 -1.61 -27.95 7.50
N SER A 71 -2.91 -27.80 7.73
CA SER A 71 -3.53 -27.87 9.05
C SER A 71 -3.41 -29.22 9.75
N GLN A 72 -3.03 -30.27 9.04
CA GLN A 72 -2.77 -31.62 9.55
C GLN A 72 -1.28 -31.87 9.76
N GLY A 73 -0.42 -30.87 9.53
CA GLY A 73 1.03 -30.96 9.66
C GLY A 73 1.74 -31.64 8.47
N ARG A 74 1.03 -31.94 7.40
CA ARG A 74 1.63 -32.51 6.18
C ARG A 74 2.41 -31.45 5.44
N THR A 75 3.54 -31.84 4.85
CA THR A 75 4.33 -30.96 4.00
C THR A 75 3.69 -30.87 2.62
N ILE A 76 3.48 -29.64 2.14
CA ILE A 76 3.00 -29.36 0.79
C ILE A 76 4.10 -28.58 0.06
N LYS A 77 4.60 -29.14 -1.05
CA LYS A 77 5.54 -28.44 -1.93
C LYS A 77 4.78 -27.39 -2.74
N LEU A 78 5.35 -26.20 -2.82
CA LEU A 78 4.81 -25.15 -3.67
C LEU A 78 4.93 -25.55 -5.14
N GLN A 79 3.88 -25.30 -5.90
CA GLN A 79 3.82 -25.61 -7.34
C GLN A 79 3.80 -24.32 -8.17
N PRO A 80 4.32 -24.35 -9.40
CA PRO A 80 4.22 -23.19 -10.28
C PRO A 80 2.76 -22.97 -10.69
N SER A 81 2.29 -21.73 -10.60
CA SER A 81 1.02 -21.27 -11.16
C SER A 81 1.27 -19.99 -11.96
N LYS A 82 0.59 -19.85 -13.10
CA LYS A 82 0.69 -18.66 -13.92
C LYS A 82 0.16 -17.45 -13.19
N LEU A 83 0.71 -16.28 -13.48
CA LEU A 83 0.23 -15.02 -12.92
C LEU A 83 -1.24 -14.76 -13.33
N GLY A 84 -1.57 -14.89 -14.61
CA GLY A 84 -2.94 -14.80 -15.13
C GLY A 84 -3.71 -16.12 -14.98
N ALA A 85 -3.69 -16.76 -13.82
CA ALA A 85 -4.45 -17.98 -13.57
C ALA A 85 -5.89 -17.64 -13.19
N TYR A 86 -6.84 -18.32 -13.82
CA TYR A 86 -8.27 -18.09 -13.63
C TYR A 86 -8.82 -18.99 -12.52
N TYR A 87 -8.65 -18.57 -11.29
CA TYR A 87 -9.26 -19.15 -10.08
C TYR A 87 -9.20 -18.11 -8.96
N ASP A 88 -10.09 -18.23 -8.01
CA ASP A 88 -10.11 -17.38 -6.82
C ASP A 88 -9.88 -18.18 -5.53
N ILE A 89 -9.38 -17.49 -4.51
CA ILE A 89 -9.16 -18.03 -3.18
C ILE A 89 -9.73 -17.02 -2.19
N ASP A 90 -10.61 -17.48 -1.33
CA ASP A 90 -11.14 -16.69 -0.21
C ASP A 90 -9.98 -16.09 0.61
N HIS A 91 -9.97 -14.78 0.74
CA HIS A 91 -8.95 -14.03 1.51
C HIS A 91 -9.57 -12.99 2.44
N SER A 92 -10.87 -13.15 2.73
CA SER A 92 -11.62 -12.42 3.74
C SER A 92 -10.96 -12.46 5.13
N VAL A 93 -11.47 -11.67 6.06
CA VAL A 93 -11.00 -11.69 7.45
C VAL A 93 -11.13 -13.08 8.07
N GLU A 94 -12.17 -13.85 7.71
CA GLU A 94 -12.36 -15.21 8.21
C GLU A 94 -11.33 -16.17 7.59
N ALA A 95 -11.11 -16.10 6.29
CA ALA A 95 -10.09 -16.89 5.61
C ALA A 95 -8.69 -16.62 6.18
N MET A 96 -8.35 -15.38 6.46
CA MET A 96 -7.08 -15.02 7.09
C MET A 96 -6.94 -15.62 8.50
N ILE A 97 -8.00 -15.60 9.30
CA ILE A 97 -8.02 -16.28 10.62
C ILE A 97 -7.81 -17.77 10.46
N GLN A 98 -8.43 -18.40 9.45
CA GLN A 98 -8.29 -19.84 9.15
C GLN A 98 -6.86 -20.15 8.70
N ALA A 99 -6.30 -19.38 7.78
CA ALA A 99 -4.92 -19.51 7.26
C ALA A 99 -3.88 -19.36 8.37
N CYS A 100 -4.06 -18.37 9.22
CA CYS A 100 -3.25 -18.16 10.42
C CYS A 100 -3.21 -19.40 11.30
N ASN A 101 -4.35 -20.08 11.50
CA ASN A 101 -4.52 -21.20 12.42
C ASN A 101 -3.84 -20.95 13.77
N GLY A 102 -4.06 -19.76 14.31
CA GLY A 102 -3.36 -19.23 15.46
C GLY A 102 -3.72 -19.90 16.79
N THR A 103 -2.89 -19.64 17.79
CA THR A 103 -3.08 -20.10 19.18
C THR A 103 -3.34 -18.97 20.15
N GLY A 104 -3.34 -17.72 19.64
CA GLY A 104 -3.59 -16.52 20.43
C GLY A 104 -5.02 -16.45 20.99
N LYS A 105 -5.18 -15.61 22.01
CA LYS A 105 -6.52 -15.37 22.61
C LYS A 105 -7.44 -14.59 21.67
N MET A 106 -6.85 -13.76 20.82
CA MET A 106 -7.58 -13.04 19.77
C MET A 106 -7.49 -13.85 18.47
N PRO A 107 -8.58 -14.02 17.73
CA PRO A 107 -8.54 -14.66 16.42
C PRO A 107 -7.49 -14.01 15.50
N GLY A 108 -6.77 -14.82 14.73
CA GLY A 108 -5.71 -14.33 13.82
C GLY A 108 -4.43 -13.85 14.52
N THR A 109 -4.13 -14.33 15.74
CA THR A 109 -2.87 -14.04 16.45
C THR A 109 -2.13 -15.31 16.84
N ASP A 110 -0.79 -15.17 17.07
CA ASP A 110 0.12 -16.30 17.30
C ASP A 110 0.01 -17.35 16.18
N CYS A 111 0.11 -16.88 14.95
CA CYS A 111 -0.13 -17.66 13.75
C CYS A 111 0.86 -18.81 13.56
N ARG A 112 0.37 -19.99 13.26
CA ARG A 112 1.16 -21.16 12.87
C ARG A 112 1.43 -21.22 11.37
N MET A 113 0.79 -20.37 10.58
CA MET A 113 0.91 -20.29 9.12
C MET A 113 0.71 -21.66 8.42
N ASN A 114 -0.26 -22.40 8.86
CA ASN A 114 -0.50 -23.75 8.36
C ASN A 114 -1.98 -24.08 8.13
N GLY A 115 -2.83 -23.07 8.03
CA GLY A 115 -4.26 -23.25 7.83
C GLY A 115 -4.76 -22.93 6.42
N PHE A 116 -3.89 -22.50 5.51
CA PHE A 116 -4.23 -22.08 4.13
C PHE A 116 -5.02 -23.12 3.32
N ASN A 117 -4.85 -24.40 3.60
CA ASN A 117 -5.63 -25.46 2.96
C ASN A 117 -7.12 -25.51 3.38
N ARG A 118 -7.56 -24.63 4.25
CA ARG A 118 -8.96 -24.54 4.72
C ARG A 118 -9.76 -23.48 4.01
N GLU A 119 -9.09 -22.57 3.33
CA GLU A 119 -9.73 -21.48 2.61
C GLU A 119 -10.58 -22.03 1.47
N ALA A 120 -11.76 -21.45 1.29
CA ALA A 120 -12.58 -21.71 0.12
C ALA A 120 -11.82 -21.26 -1.14
N ASN A 121 -12.02 -21.97 -2.25
CA ASN A 121 -11.43 -21.65 -3.53
C ASN A 121 -12.20 -22.36 -4.64
N ASP A 122 -12.11 -21.87 -5.86
CA ASP A 122 -12.65 -22.50 -7.06
C ASP A 122 -11.58 -23.12 -7.98
N GLY A 123 -10.34 -23.18 -7.49
CA GLY A 123 -9.23 -23.82 -8.20
C GLY A 123 -9.49 -25.29 -8.50
N ASN A 124 -9.29 -25.68 -9.77
CA ASN A 124 -9.52 -27.05 -10.24
C ASN A 124 -8.33 -27.99 -10.04
N PHE A 125 -7.40 -27.64 -9.16
CA PHE A 125 -6.21 -28.42 -8.81
C PHE A 125 -5.98 -28.43 -7.28
N ASN A 126 -5.15 -29.36 -6.82
CA ASN A 126 -4.91 -29.54 -5.39
C ASN A 126 -4.09 -28.41 -4.79
N ASN A 127 -4.57 -27.84 -3.68
CA ASN A 127 -3.89 -26.82 -2.89
C ASN A 127 -3.51 -25.56 -3.70
N PRO A 128 -4.48 -24.87 -4.30
CA PRO A 128 -4.21 -23.66 -5.10
C PRO A 128 -3.58 -22.53 -4.30
N GLN A 129 -3.68 -22.55 -2.97
CA GLN A 129 -3.02 -21.61 -2.07
C GLN A 129 -1.49 -21.78 -2.04
N TYR A 130 -0.98 -23.01 -2.27
CA TYR A 130 0.44 -23.33 -2.15
C TYR A 130 1.13 -23.30 -3.52
N VAL A 131 1.18 -22.12 -4.10
CA VAL A 131 1.77 -21.90 -5.43
C VAL A 131 2.76 -20.74 -5.43
N TYR A 132 3.59 -20.68 -6.47
CA TYR A 132 4.47 -19.56 -6.76
C TYR A 132 4.37 -19.15 -8.23
N VAL A 133 4.59 -17.87 -8.52
CA VAL A 133 4.65 -17.35 -9.89
C VAL A 133 6.00 -17.70 -10.51
N PRO A 134 6.03 -18.34 -11.69
CA PRO A 134 7.28 -18.61 -12.41
C PRO A 134 8.07 -17.33 -12.68
N HIS A 135 9.39 -17.39 -12.50
CA HIS A 135 10.28 -16.23 -12.59
C HIS A 135 10.24 -15.50 -13.95
N ASP A 136 9.97 -16.20 -15.04
CA ASP A 136 9.83 -15.58 -16.36
C ASP A 136 8.66 -14.62 -16.43
N GLN A 137 7.61 -14.82 -15.65
CA GLN A 137 6.44 -13.94 -15.58
C GLN A 137 6.65 -12.79 -14.56
N SER A 138 7.23 -13.07 -13.40
CA SER A 138 7.54 -12.05 -12.39
C SER A 138 8.83 -11.26 -12.67
N LYS A 139 9.57 -11.59 -13.75
CA LYS A 139 10.87 -10.99 -14.06
C LYS A 139 10.90 -9.45 -14.02
N PRO A 140 9.91 -8.70 -14.56
CA PRO A 140 9.94 -7.24 -14.46
C PRO A 140 9.95 -6.73 -13.01
N TYR A 141 9.27 -7.41 -12.09
CA TYR A 141 9.30 -7.08 -10.66
C TYR A 141 10.64 -7.39 -10.02
N PHE A 142 11.27 -8.53 -10.40
CA PHE A 142 12.63 -8.87 -9.98
C PHE A 142 13.64 -7.84 -10.48
N ASP A 143 13.51 -7.39 -11.72
CA ASP A 143 14.36 -6.34 -12.28
C ASP A 143 14.17 -5.00 -11.52
N MET A 144 12.92 -4.62 -11.18
CA MET A 144 12.65 -3.42 -10.38
C MET A 144 13.23 -3.53 -8.96
N ALA A 145 13.07 -4.66 -8.31
CA ALA A 145 13.65 -4.92 -6.99
C ALA A 145 15.18 -4.90 -7.01
N HIS A 146 15.81 -5.39 -8.08
CA HIS A 146 17.26 -5.31 -8.28
C HIS A 146 17.73 -3.87 -8.53
N GLU A 147 16.99 -3.08 -9.30
CA GLU A 147 17.32 -1.65 -9.57
C GLU A 147 16.94 -0.74 -8.40
N GLY A 148 16.26 -1.24 -7.41
CA GLY A 148 15.78 -0.51 -6.24
C GLY A 148 16.02 -1.22 -4.93
N ALA A 149 15.05 -1.14 -4.03
CA ALA A 149 15.00 -1.89 -2.79
C ALA A 149 13.72 -2.73 -2.72
N LEU A 150 13.84 -3.92 -2.11
CA LEU A 150 12.75 -4.85 -1.84
C LEU A 150 12.61 -5.05 -0.34
N ALA A 151 11.42 -4.87 0.22
CA ALA A 151 11.15 -5.21 1.61
C ALA A 151 10.59 -6.63 1.70
N ASP A 152 11.31 -7.53 2.38
CA ASP A 152 10.88 -8.92 2.58
C ASP A 152 10.15 -9.14 3.91
N ARG A 153 9.88 -8.05 4.66
CA ARG A 153 9.07 -8.00 5.88
C ARG A 153 8.05 -6.87 5.83
N MET A 154 7.35 -6.79 4.71
CA MET A 154 6.23 -5.90 4.52
C MET A 154 4.93 -6.67 4.79
N PHE A 155 4.05 -6.15 5.63
CA PHE A 155 2.81 -6.78 6.04
C PHE A 155 1.61 -5.89 5.73
N GLN A 156 0.44 -6.48 5.56
CA GLN A 156 -0.79 -5.69 5.57
C GLN A 156 -0.94 -5.01 6.94
N SER A 157 -1.48 -3.80 6.97
CA SER A 157 -1.76 -3.08 8.24
C SER A 157 -2.99 -3.61 8.98
N GLN A 158 -3.70 -4.56 8.38
CA GLN A 158 -4.97 -5.11 8.86
C GLN A 158 -5.13 -6.59 8.44
N LEU A 159 -6.18 -7.25 8.95
CA LEU A 159 -6.53 -8.62 8.55
C LEU A 159 -7.76 -8.55 7.67
N ASP A 160 -7.59 -8.31 6.40
CA ASP A 160 -8.74 -8.27 5.49
C ASP A 160 -8.29 -8.19 4.03
N GLU A 161 -9.26 -8.18 3.17
CA GLU A 161 -9.16 -8.14 1.72
C GLU A 161 -9.19 -6.72 1.14
N SER A 162 -9.29 -6.60 -0.19
CA SER A 162 -8.98 -5.40 -0.96
C SER A 162 -9.74 -4.14 -0.53
N PHE A 163 -11.04 -4.18 -0.21
CA PHE A 163 -11.75 -2.97 0.20
C PHE A 163 -11.10 -2.32 1.42
N VAL A 164 -10.86 -3.12 2.46
CA VAL A 164 -10.24 -2.63 3.71
C VAL A 164 -8.78 -2.24 3.46
N ALA A 165 -8.02 -3.05 2.72
CA ALA A 165 -6.64 -2.75 2.36
C ALA A 165 -6.53 -1.39 1.65
N HIS A 166 -7.41 -1.11 0.68
CA HIS A 166 -7.44 0.15 -0.05
C HIS A 166 -7.85 1.36 0.81
N GLN A 167 -8.61 1.18 1.88
CA GLN A 167 -8.85 2.26 2.84
C GLN A 167 -7.59 2.58 3.66
N TYR A 168 -6.82 1.57 4.07
CA TYR A 168 -5.54 1.78 4.75
C TYR A 168 -4.50 2.49 3.88
N ILE A 169 -4.52 2.31 2.57
CA ILE A 169 -3.64 2.98 1.61
C ILE A 169 -3.83 4.49 1.55
N ILE A 170 -5.04 4.98 1.88
CA ILE A 170 -5.33 6.42 1.86
C ILE A 170 -5.48 7.05 3.24
N ALA A 171 -5.78 6.27 4.29
CA ALA A 171 -6.19 6.80 5.58
C ALA A 171 -5.60 6.06 6.79
N ALA A 172 -4.78 5.01 6.61
CA ALA A 172 -4.25 4.18 7.68
C ALA A 172 -5.32 3.58 8.61
N GLN A 173 -6.57 3.48 8.12
CA GLN A 173 -7.73 2.93 8.82
C GLN A 173 -8.85 2.59 7.84
N ALA A 174 -9.84 1.82 8.28
CA ALA A 174 -11.06 1.51 7.54
C ALA A 174 -12.32 1.58 8.42
N ALA A 175 -12.34 2.39 9.48
CA ALA A 175 -13.46 2.55 10.43
C ALA A 175 -13.98 1.25 11.04
N TRP A 176 -13.17 0.18 11.10
CA TRP A 176 -13.57 -1.18 11.58
C TRP A 176 -14.50 -1.92 10.62
N SER A 177 -14.53 -1.53 9.38
CA SER A 177 -15.14 -2.34 8.33
C SER A 177 -14.34 -3.62 8.11
N ALA A 178 -15.01 -4.62 7.57
CA ALA A 178 -14.47 -5.89 7.12
C ALA A 178 -15.20 -6.30 5.85
N ASP A 179 -14.56 -7.17 5.08
CA ASP A 179 -15.07 -7.76 3.84
C ASP A 179 -15.40 -6.73 2.75
N LEU A 180 -15.90 -7.20 1.62
CA LEU A 180 -16.21 -6.37 0.46
C LEU A 180 -17.65 -5.85 0.48
N PRO A 181 -17.90 -4.68 -0.10
CA PRO A 181 -19.25 -4.26 -0.44
C PRO A 181 -19.70 -4.88 -1.77
N ASP A 182 -20.86 -5.50 -1.78
CA ASP A 182 -21.50 -6.04 -2.98
C ASP A 182 -22.16 -4.95 -3.85
N GLY A 183 -22.10 -5.08 -5.18
CA GLY A 183 -22.85 -4.26 -6.11
C GLY A 183 -22.55 -2.76 -6.02
N ALA A 184 -23.59 -1.90 -6.01
CA ALA A 184 -23.41 -0.46 -5.96
C ALA A 184 -23.01 0.00 -4.55
N TRP A 185 -21.82 0.53 -4.39
CA TRP A 185 -21.19 0.85 -3.12
C TRP A 185 -20.65 2.29 -3.05
N GLY A 186 -20.16 2.66 -1.88
CA GLY A 186 -19.55 3.96 -1.65
C GLY A 186 -20.56 5.05 -1.33
N CYS A 187 -20.15 6.31 -1.54
CA CYS A 187 -20.93 7.49 -1.19
C CYS A 187 -21.86 7.97 -2.29
N GLU A 188 -22.02 7.23 -3.38
CA GLU A 188 -22.98 7.62 -4.42
C GLU A 188 -24.43 7.51 -3.95
N ASN A 189 -25.34 8.31 -4.58
CA ASN A 189 -26.72 8.43 -4.14
C ASN A 189 -27.52 7.13 -4.21
N HIS A 190 -27.17 6.23 -5.11
CA HIS A 190 -27.85 4.96 -5.32
C HIS A 190 -27.13 3.76 -4.71
N ALA A 191 -26.03 3.98 -4.00
CA ALA A 191 -25.31 2.91 -3.33
C ALA A 191 -26.18 2.32 -2.20
N TYR A 192 -26.32 1.00 -2.23
CA TYR A 192 -27.09 0.22 -1.25
C TYR A 192 -26.23 -0.81 -0.53
N SER A 193 -25.03 -1.04 -1.03
CA SER A 193 -24.14 -2.05 -0.48
C SER A 193 -23.58 -1.64 0.88
N GLU A 194 -23.49 -2.61 1.75
CA GLU A 194 -22.99 -2.48 3.11
C GLU A 194 -21.75 -3.37 3.27
N VAL A 195 -20.87 -2.96 4.16
CA VAL A 195 -19.74 -3.76 4.62
C VAL A 195 -19.99 -4.21 6.05
N ALA A 196 -19.44 -5.34 6.43
CA ALA A 196 -19.47 -5.82 7.80
C ALA A 196 -18.71 -4.86 8.72
N MET A 197 -19.16 -4.74 9.97
CA MET A 197 -18.49 -3.97 11.02
C MET A 197 -18.04 -4.90 12.12
N ILE A 198 -16.76 -4.86 12.51
CA ILE A 198 -16.18 -5.77 13.50
C ILE A 198 -15.84 -5.08 14.82
N THR A 199 -15.87 -5.86 15.89
CA THR A 199 -15.44 -5.43 17.23
C THR A 199 -13.91 -5.48 17.37
N THR A 200 -13.45 -5.01 18.54
CA THR A 200 -12.07 -5.20 19.01
C THR A 200 -11.64 -6.67 19.15
N GLN A 201 -12.59 -7.60 19.20
CA GLN A 201 -12.36 -9.03 19.23
C GLN A 201 -12.55 -9.69 17.85
N ARG A 202 -12.67 -8.88 16.80
CA ARG A 202 -12.83 -9.34 15.41
C ARG A 202 -14.11 -10.18 15.22
N VAL A 203 -15.20 -9.73 15.82
CA VAL A 203 -16.52 -10.35 15.70
C VAL A 203 -17.44 -9.36 14.97
N VAL A 204 -18.12 -9.83 13.94
CA VAL A 204 -19.11 -9.02 13.20
C VAL A 204 -20.24 -8.62 14.13
N THR A 205 -20.58 -7.33 14.17
CA THR A 205 -21.62 -6.75 15.01
C THR A 205 -22.78 -6.13 14.25
N GLY A 206 -22.65 -6.00 12.94
CA GLY A 206 -23.66 -5.41 12.08
C GLY A 206 -23.05 -5.02 10.74
N TYR A 207 -23.84 -4.32 9.94
CA TYR A 207 -23.47 -3.87 8.62
C TYR A 207 -23.68 -2.37 8.52
N GLN A 208 -22.87 -1.70 7.70
CA GLN A 208 -22.95 -0.27 7.47
C GLN A 208 -22.66 0.02 5.99
N LYS A 209 -23.35 1.02 5.44
CA LYS A 209 -23.04 1.52 4.09
C LYS A 209 -21.54 1.84 3.98
N ALA A 210 -20.90 1.37 2.92
CA ALA A 210 -19.48 1.58 2.64
C ALA A 210 -19.19 3.05 2.28
N CYS A 211 -19.63 3.99 3.13
CA CYS A 211 -19.43 5.42 2.98
C CYS A 211 -19.09 6.02 4.35
N PHE A 212 -17.85 6.44 4.48
CA PHE A 212 -17.24 6.95 5.71
C PHE A 212 -16.87 8.42 5.56
N ASP A 213 -16.39 9.03 6.65
CA ASP A 213 -16.02 10.46 6.63
C ASP A 213 -14.78 10.75 7.51
N TYR A 214 -13.87 9.79 7.62
CA TYR A 214 -12.58 10.00 8.30
C TYR A 214 -11.60 10.78 7.42
N GLN A 215 -10.61 11.39 8.07
CA GLN A 215 -9.53 12.09 7.37
C GLN A 215 -8.63 11.14 6.59
N THR A 216 -8.17 11.61 5.45
CA THR A 216 -7.27 10.90 4.54
C THR A 216 -5.94 11.65 4.38
N LEU A 217 -4.95 11.00 3.79
CA LEU A 217 -3.71 11.69 3.42
C LEU A 217 -3.97 12.81 2.41
N GLY A 218 -5.00 12.70 1.56
CA GLY A 218 -5.42 13.78 0.67
C GLY A 218 -5.76 15.05 1.43
N ASP A 219 -6.49 14.94 2.54
CA ASP A 219 -6.84 16.09 3.39
C ASP A 219 -5.60 16.74 4.02
N GLU A 220 -4.65 15.93 4.50
CA GLU A 220 -3.41 16.45 5.09
C GLU A 220 -2.54 17.15 4.03
N LEU A 221 -2.51 16.62 2.81
CA LEU A 221 -1.81 17.25 1.68
C LEU A 221 -2.46 18.58 1.30
N ASP A 222 -3.78 18.66 1.22
CA ASP A 222 -4.51 19.92 0.94
C ASP A 222 -4.26 20.98 2.01
N LYS A 223 -4.30 20.61 3.30
CA LYS A 223 -3.94 21.50 4.42
C LYS A 223 -2.52 22.05 4.29
N ALA A 224 -1.59 21.24 3.77
CA ALA A 224 -0.20 21.63 3.53
C ALA A 224 0.01 22.36 2.19
N ASN A 225 -1.04 22.61 1.40
CA ASN A 225 -0.99 23.13 0.04
C ASN A 225 -0.11 22.29 -0.91
N LEU A 226 -0.13 20.98 -0.73
CA LEU A 226 0.52 20.01 -1.60
C LEU A 226 -0.52 19.38 -2.53
N SER A 227 -0.15 19.17 -3.77
CA SER A 227 -1.05 18.54 -4.74
C SER A 227 -1.08 17.03 -4.59
N TRP A 228 -2.24 16.45 -4.81
CA TRP A 228 -2.39 14.99 -4.86
C TRP A 228 -3.24 14.56 -6.06
N ARG A 229 -3.16 13.30 -6.43
CA ARG A 229 -3.98 12.65 -7.47
C ARG A 229 -4.16 11.18 -7.14
N PHE A 230 -5.38 10.71 -7.36
CA PHE A 230 -5.71 9.29 -7.34
C PHE A 230 -6.16 8.87 -8.73
N TYR A 231 -5.38 8.04 -9.38
CA TYR A 231 -5.70 7.50 -10.71
C TYR A 231 -6.35 6.14 -10.54
N ALA A 232 -7.66 6.11 -10.74
CA ALA A 232 -8.47 4.90 -10.63
C ALA A 232 -8.77 4.29 -12.00
N SER A 233 -9.17 3.04 -12.00
CA SER A 233 -9.79 2.41 -13.16
C SER A 233 -10.99 3.21 -13.65
N GLN A 234 -11.60 2.82 -14.75
CA GLN A 234 -12.75 3.54 -15.27
C GLN A 234 -13.95 3.36 -14.33
N TYR A 235 -14.58 4.47 -13.94
CA TYR A 235 -15.88 4.41 -13.25
C TYR A 235 -16.94 3.97 -14.23
N GLY A 236 -17.60 2.85 -13.95
CA GLY A 236 -18.83 2.46 -14.63
C GLY A 236 -20.04 3.14 -14.02
N SER A 237 -21.18 2.91 -14.65
CA SER A 237 -22.45 3.13 -13.98
C SER A 237 -22.53 2.21 -12.77
N SER A 238 -23.17 2.67 -11.71
CA SER A 238 -23.32 2.01 -10.40
C SER A 238 -23.72 0.51 -10.41
N SER A 239 -24.10 -0.03 -11.55
CA SER A 239 -24.50 -1.42 -11.70
C SER A 239 -23.41 -2.35 -12.24
N SER A 240 -22.23 -1.83 -12.57
CA SER A 240 -21.19 -2.60 -13.25
C SER A 240 -19.85 -2.68 -12.54
N GLY A 241 -19.72 -2.13 -11.30
CA GLY A 241 -18.54 -2.30 -10.49
C GLY A 241 -17.21 -1.80 -11.08
N ASN A 242 -17.25 -1.01 -12.15
CA ASN A 242 -16.06 -0.51 -12.83
C ASN A 242 -15.28 0.45 -11.93
N GLY A 243 -14.06 0.11 -11.63
CA GLY A 243 -13.26 0.75 -10.63
C GLY A 243 -13.24 -0.02 -9.33
N GLY A 244 -14.19 -0.90 -9.15
CA GLY A 244 -14.29 -1.84 -8.06
C GLY A 244 -13.95 -1.23 -6.69
N THR A 245 -13.77 -2.07 -5.74
CA THR A 245 -13.37 -1.74 -4.37
C THR A 245 -12.00 -1.07 -4.28
N TRP A 246 -11.22 -1.08 -5.36
CA TRP A 246 -9.91 -0.44 -5.46
C TRP A 246 -9.94 1.07 -5.62
N SER A 247 -11.13 1.68 -5.80
CA SER A 247 -11.31 3.14 -5.86
C SER A 247 -11.57 3.73 -4.46
N SER A 248 -10.56 3.71 -3.59
CA SER A 248 -10.65 4.02 -2.16
C SER A 248 -11.47 5.28 -1.82
N TYR A 249 -11.25 6.37 -2.55
CA TYR A 249 -11.90 7.66 -2.28
C TYR A 249 -13.41 7.69 -2.56
N GLN A 250 -13.95 6.66 -3.24
CA GLN A 250 -15.39 6.49 -3.40
C GLN A 250 -16.10 6.24 -2.07
N ALA A 251 -15.39 5.72 -1.08
CA ALA A 251 -15.90 5.49 0.27
C ALA A 251 -15.81 6.72 1.20
N ILE A 252 -15.24 7.84 0.75
CA ILE A 252 -15.01 9.02 1.61
C ILE A 252 -15.97 10.13 1.24
N ASN A 253 -16.95 10.38 2.11
CA ASN A 253 -18.11 11.21 1.84
C ASN A 253 -17.74 12.66 1.46
N HIS A 254 -16.90 13.34 2.24
CA HIS A 254 -16.52 14.73 1.95
C HIS A 254 -15.67 14.86 0.68
N ILE A 255 -14.87 13.85 0.31
CA ILE A 255 -14.14 13.83 -0.95
C ILE A 255 -15.09 13.53 -2.11
N TYR A 256 -15.89 12.44 -2.03
CA TYR A 256 -16.79 12.02 -3.11
C TYR A 256 -17.80 13.10 -3.49
N ASN A 257 -18.42 13.74 -2.49
CA ASN A 257 -19.40 14.81 -2.68
C ASN A 257 -18.77 16.20 -2.72
N GLY A 258 -17.47 16.32 -2.53
CA GLY A 258 -16.70 17.56 -2.51
C GLY A 258 -16.08 17.93 -3.86
N PRO A 259 -15.33 19.04 -3.90
CA PRO A 259 -14.65 19.50 -5.10
C PRO A 259 -13.50 18.57 -5.53
N ASP A 260 -12.85 17.87 -4.59
CA ASP A 260 -11.64 17.09 -4.82
C ASP A 260 -11.92 15.84 -5.64
N TRP A 261 -13.15 15.28 -5.57
CA TRP A 261 -13.54 14.18 -6.44
C TRP A 261 -13.33 14.51 -7.93
N LYS A 262 -13.75 15.68 -8.36
CA LYS A 262 -13.60 16.10 -9.75
C LYS A 262 -12.20 16.59 -10.08
N LYS A 263 -11.51 17.14 -9.09
CA LYS A 263 -10.21 17.77 -9.25
C LYS A 263 -9.07 16.76 -9.17
N ASP A 264 -9.12 15.84 -8.21
CA ASP A 264 -7.98 15.03 -7.78
C ASP A 264 -8.15 13.54 -8.02
N VAL A 265 -9.40 13.03 -8.15
CA VAL A 265 -9.68 11.64 -8.52
C VAL A 265 -9.89 11.54 -10.03
N ILE A 266 -8.99 10.85 -10.70
CA ILE A 266 -8.89 10.83 -12.17
C ILE A 266 -9.11 9.43 -12.71
N SER A 267 -10.05 9.29 -13.63
CA SER A 267 -10.33 8.08 -14.37
C SER A 267 -10.33 8.37 -15.88
N PRO A 268 -9.92 7.43 -16.72
CA PRO A 268 -9.24 6.17 -16.39
C PRO A 268 -7.78 6.36 -15.98
N ASN A 269 -7.21 5.33 -15.30
CA ASN A 269 -5.87 5.36 -14.69
C ASN A 269 -4.72 5.61 -15.68
N TRP A 270 -4.84 5.19 -16.94
CA TRP A 270 -3.82 5.44 -17.98
C TRP A 270 -3.56 6.95 -18.25
N LYS A 271 -4.44 7.85 -17.80
CA LYS A 271 -4.22 9.30 -17.85
C LYS A 271 -2.96 9.71 -17.10
N PHE A 272 -2.54 8.94 -16.09
CA PHE A 272 -1.25 9.14 -15.43
C PHE A 272 -0.09 9.23 -16.42
N ILE A 273 0.01 8.28 -17.36
CA ILE A 273 1.07 8.25 -18.37
C ILE A 273 1.06 9.55 -19.20
N THR A 274 -0.14 10.01 -19.58
CA THR A 274 -0.31 11.23 -20.36
C THR A 274 0.05 12.47 -19.57
N ASP A 275 -0.34 12.53 -18.30
CA ASP A 275 -0.10 13.70 -17.45
C ASP A 275 1.39 13.84 -17.12
N VAL A 276 2.08 12.77 -16.76
CA VAL A 276 3.53 12.79 -16.56
C VAL A 276 4.26 13.25 -17.81
N ARG A 277 3.89 12.74 -19.00
CA ARG A 277 4.48 13.17 -20.29
C ARG A 277 4.22 14.63 -20.61
N LYS A 278 3.10 15.20 -20.16
CA LYS A 278 2.78 16.63 -20.27
C LYS A 278 3.43 17.48 -19.18
N GLY A 279 4.29 16.88 -18.36
CA GLY A 279 4.99 17.58 -17.28
C GLY A 279 4.12 17.89 -16.08
N LYS A 280 3.09 17.08 -15.83
CA LYS A 280 2.19 17.15 -14.68
C LYS A 280 2.41 15.92 -13.82
N LEU A 281 2.86 16.09 -12.59
CA LEU A 281 2.95 15.06 -11.56
C LEU A 281 2.64 15.74 -10.23
N ALA A 282 1.72 15.20 -9.47
CA ALA A 282 1.38 15.71 -8.15
C ALA A 282 2.48 15.42 -7.11
N ASN A 283 2.44 16.08 -5.96
CA ASN A 283 3.35 15.77 -4.85
C ASN A 283 3.10 14.35 -4.33
N PHE A 284 1.84 13.93 -4.24
CA PHE A 284 1.52 12.52 -3.96
C PHE A 284 0.54 11.97 -5.02
N THR A 285 0.81 10.78 -5.52
CA THR A 285 -0.01 10.14 -6.55
C THR A 285 -0.24 8.67 -6.20
N TRP A 286 -1.51 8.26 -6.09
CA TRP A 286 -1.92 6.86 -6.06
C TRP A 286 -2.32 6.40 -7.45
N ILE A 287 -2.08 5.15 -7.77
CA ILE A 287 -2.51 4.52 -9.03
C ILE A 287 -2.94 3.09 -8.74
N THR A 288 -4.18 2.77 -9.06
CA THR A 288 -4.73 1.40 -8.99
C THR A 288 -4.98 0.82 -10.38
N PRO A 289 -4.87 -0.50 -10.57
CA PRO A 289 -5.04 -1.14 -11.87
C PRO A 289 -6.51 -1.29 -12.27
N VAL A 290 -6.75 -1.81 -13.45
CA VAL A 290 -7.94 -2.56 -13.83
C VAL A 290 -7.64 -4.06 -13.65
N CYS A 291 -8.64 -4.93 -13.67
CA CYS A 291 -8.46 -6.37 -13.50
C CYS A 291 -7.36 -6.93 -14.40
N ASP A 292 -7.42 -6.70 -15.71
CA ASP A 292 -6.43 -7.18 -16.67
C ASP A 292 -5.01 -6.70 -16.42
N ASP A 293 -4.85 -5.54 -15.80
CA ASP A 293 -3.55 -4.92 -15.47
C ASP A 293 -3.09 -5.25 -14.05
N SER A 294 -3.90 -5.98 -13.30
CA SER A 294 -3.59 -6.43 -11.95
C SER A 294 -2.89 -7.78 -11.94
N ASP A 295 -2.42 -8.19 -10.78
CA ASP A 295 -1.89 -9.53 -10.54
C ASP A 295 -2.90 -10.43 -9.82
N HIS A 296 -4.16 -10.00 -9.69
CA HIS A 296 -5.22 -10.74 -9.03
C HIS A 296 -5.44 -12.12 -9.65
N THR A 297 -5.60 -13.15 -8.84
CA THR A 297 -5.68 -14.54 -9.33
C THR A 297 -6.87 -14.76 -10.26
N ASN A 298 -7.97 -14.09 -10.03
CA ASN A 298 -9.18 -14.21 -10.86
C ASN A 298 -9.16 -13.31 -12.12
N CYS A 299 -8.12 -12.51 -12.31
CA CYS A 299 -7.92 -11.70 -13.50
C CYS A 299 -7.08 -12.49 -14.52
N PRO A 300 -7.62 -12.83 -15.72
CA PRO A 300 -7.03 -13.85 -16.59
C PRO A 300 -5.78 -13.42 -17.33
N ASP A 301 -5.49 -12.13 -17.39
CA ASP A 301 -4.34 -11.59 -18.09
C ASP A 301 -3.10 -11.47 -17.17
N ASP A 302 -1.93 -11.55 -17.74
CA ASP A 302 -0.64 -11.41 -17.04
C ASP A 302 0.00 -10.04 -17.31
N TYR A 303 -0.81 -9.00 -17.42
CA TYR A 303 -0.33 -7.66 -17.81
C TYR A 303 0.28 -6.87 -16.66
N GLY A 304 0.03 -7.23 -15.41
CA GLY A 304 0.48 -6.50 -14.22
C GLY A 304 1.95 -6.08 -14.24
N PRO A 305 2.92 -7.00 -14.47
CA PRO A 305 4.34 -6.64 -14.52
C PRO A 305 4.68 -5.64 -15.64
N SER A 306 3.98 -5.74 -16.77
CA SER A 306 4.13 -4.80 -17.90
C SER A 306 3.50 -3.44 -17.61
N TRP A 307 2.33 -3.43 -16.97
CA TRP A 307 1.63 -2.21 -16.57
C TRP A 307 2.45 -1.41 -15.57
N VAL A 308 2.91 -2.04 -14.49
CA VAL A 308 3.78 -1.40 -13.50
C VAL A 308 5.06 -0.88 -14.16
N SER A 309 5.69 -1.68 -15.04
CA SER A 309 6.86 -1.25 -15.80
C SER A 309 6.58 -0.01 -16.67
N ALA A 310 5.38 0.08 -17.27
CA ALA A 310 4.98 1.22 -18.08
C ALA A 310 4.87 2.51 -17.25
N LEU A 311 4.32 2.43 -16.04
CA LEU A 311 4.21 3.54 -15.10
C LEU A 311 5.60 3.98 -14.62
N VAL A 312 6.41 3.05 -14.12
CA VAL A 312 7.78 3.27 -13.66
C VAL A 312 8.63 3.89 -14.75
N ASN A 313 8.64 3.32 -15.95
CA ASN A 313 9.38 3.85 -17.09
C ASN A 313 8.90 5.25 -17.52
N THR A 314 7.63 5.56 -17.33
CA THR A 314 7.08 6.88 -17.65
C THR A 314 7.65 7.94 -16.71
N VAL A 315 7.69 7.68 -15.42
CA VAL A 315 8.30 8.57 -14.41
C VAL A 315 9.81 8.63 -14.60
N GLY A 316 10.48 7.48 -14.70
CA GLY A 316 11.93 7.38 -14.78
C GLY A 316 12.54 8.09 -16.00
N ARG A 317 11.80 8.18 -17.11
CA ARG A 317 12.20 8.91 -18.32
C ARG A 317 11.74 10.36 -18.34
N SER A 318 11.07 10.83 -17.31
CA SER A 318 10.57 12.19 -17.22
C SER A 318 11.53 13.13 -16.49
N LYS A 319 11.24 14.41 -16.54
CA LYS A 319 11.96 15.43 -15.75
C LYS A 319 11.83 15.25 -14.24
N PHE A 320 10.85 14.44 -13.80
CA PHE A 320 10.54 14.26 -12.39
C PHE A 320 11.42 13.20 -11.69
N TRP A 321 12.11 12.33 -12.45
CA TRP A 321 12.88 11.23 -11.87
C TRP A 321 13.77 11.68 -10.71
N ASN A 322 14.54 12.75 -10.88
CA ASN A 322 15.52 13.21 -9.90
C ASN A 322 14.92 13.65 -8.55
N SER A 323 13.60 13.74 -8.46
CA SER A 323 12.90 14.16 -7.23
C SER A 323 11.72 13.27 -6.88
N THR A 324 11.71 12.02 -7.38
CA THR A 324 10.58 11.09 -7.17
C THR A 324 11.01 9.87 -6.38
N ALA A 325 10.16 9.45 -5.44
CA ALA A 325 10.14 8.11 -4.86
C ALA A 325 8.92 7.35 -5.39
N ILE A 326 9.13 6.14 -5.92
CA ILE A 326 8.08 5.23 -6.39
C ILE A 326 8.00 4.07 -5.41
N PHE A 327 6.80 3.80 -4.93
CA PHE A 327 6.45 2.63 -4.12
C PHE A 327 5.51 1.75 -4.92
N ILE A 328 5.79 0.45 -4.97
CA ILE A 328 4.96 -0.55 -5.62
C ILE A 328 4.63 -1.59 -4.56
N GLN A 329 3.36 -1.70 -4.21
CA GLN A 329 2.89 -2.57 -3.15
C GLN A 329 1.69 -3.37 -3.64
N TRP A 330 1.58 -4.62 -3.19
CA TRP A 330 0.35 -5.40 -3.28
C TRP A 330 -0.50 -5.10 -2.05
N ASP A 331 -1.78 -4.91 -2.27
CA ASP A 331 -2.72 -4.48 -1.24
C ASP A 331 -2.95 -5.55 -0.18
N ASP A 332 -3.18 -6.79 -0.61
CA ASP A 332 -3.35 -7.94 0.26
C ASP A 332 -2.71 -9.23 -0.28
N TRP A 333 -2.90 -10.33 0.43
CA TRP A 333 -2.23 -11.62 0.25
C TRP A 333 -2.89 -12.56 -0.76
N GLY A 334 -4.17 -12.30 -1.15
CA GLY A 334 -4.92 -13.06 -2.14
C GLY A 334 -5.10 -14.55 -1.85
N GLY A 335 -5.29 -14.95 -0.59
CA GLY A 335 -5.38 -16.35 -0.22
C GLY A 335 -4.11 -17.18 -0.40
N LEU A 336 -3.00 -16.58 -0.81
CA LEU A 336 -1.77 -17.27 -1.23
C LEU A 336 -0.79 -17.45 -0.07
N TYR A 337 -0.19 -18.65 0.01
CA TYR A 337 0.67 -19.07 1.10
C TYR A 337 1.89 -18.15 1.29
N ASP A 338 2.11 -17.76 2.54
CA ASP A 338 3.33 -17.14 3.03
C ASP A 338 3.81 -17.81 4.33
N PRO A 339 5.11 -18.07 4.50
CA PRO A 339 5.63 -18.77 5.69
C PRO A 339 5.79 -17.87 6.91
N VAL A 340 5.74 -16.53 6.75
CA VAL A 340 6.12 -15.60 7.82
C VAL A 340 4.88 -15.13 8.57
N ALA A 341 4.80 -15.51 9.84
CA ALA A 341 3.72 -15.06 10.71
C ALA A 341 3.80 -13.54 10.95
N PRO A 342 2.67 -12.83 10.86
CA PRO A 342 2.62 -11.43 11.23
C PRO A 342 2.82 -11.24 12.73
N GLU A 343 3.43 -10.14 13.12
CA GLU A 343 3.50 -9.73 14.52
C GLU A 343 2.20 -9.07 14.94
N TYR A 344 1.69 -9.43 16.11
CA TYR A 344 0.59 -8.71 16.72
C TYR A 344 1.09 -7.41 17.33
N LYS A 345 0.65 -6.28 16.81
CA LYS A 345 0.98 -4.95 17.33
C LYS A 345 -0.14 -4.37 18.18
N ASP A 346 -1.35 -4.42 17.68
CA ASP A 346 -2.57 -3.98 18.33
C ASP A 346 -3.78 -4.69 17.69
N ARG A 347 -4.99 -4.29 18.02
CA ARG A 347 -6.21 -4.93 17.51
C ARG A 347 -6.43 -4.83 16.00
N ASP A 348 -5.88 -3.78 15.36
CA ASP A 348 -5.95 -3.58 13.90
C ASP A 348 -4.82 -4.33 13.18
N SER A 349 -4.08 -5.10 13.94
CA SER A 349 -2.78 -5.64 13.65
C SER A 349 -2.71 -6.62 12.53
N LEU A 350 -1.64 -6.48 11.97
CA LEU A 350 -0.95 -6.94 10.79
C LEU A 350 -1.54 -8.21 10.21
N GLY A 351 -1.90 -8.10 8.94
CA GLY A 351 -2.20 -9.21 8.06
C GLY A 351 -0.94 -9.89 7.53
N PHE A 352 -1.09 -10.69 6.50
CA PHE A 352 0.03 -11.46 5.98
C PHE A 352 1.00 -10.61 5.18
N ARG A 353 2.11 -11.21 4.83
CA ARG A 353 3.22 -10.55 4.17
C ARG A 353 2.92 -10.37 2.68
N VAL A 354 3.06 -9.12 2.21
CA VAL A 354 2.90 -8.69 0.82
C VAL A 354 4.20 -8.07 0.31
N PRO A 355 4.43 -8.00 -1.01
CA PRO A 355 5.63 -7.36 -1.53
C PRO A 355 5.57 -5.82 -1.41
N LEU A 356 6.74 -5.19 -1.23
CA LEU A 356 6.95 -3.75 -1.41
C LEU A 356 8.27 -3.51 -2.13
N ILE A 357 8.20 -2.91 -3.32
CA ILE A 357 9.36 -2.48 -4.10
C ILE A 357 9.46 -0.96 -4.04
N MET A 358 10.67 -0.44 -3.91
CA MET A 358 10.94 0.99 -3.89
C MET A 358 11.94 1.38 -4.96
N LEU A 359 11.63 2.41 -5.74
CA LEU A 359 12.50 2.95 -6.79
C LEU A 359 12.63 4.47 -6.62
N SER A 360 13.85 4.96 -6.70
CA SER A 360 14.17 6.38 -6.58
C SER A 360 15.62 6.61 -6.98
N PRO A 361 16.00 7.80 -7.42
CA PRO A 361 17.42 8.11 -7.59
C PRO A 361 18.22 8.09 -6.28
N TYR A 362 17.54 8.01 -5.14
CA TYR A 362 18.14 7.98 -3.79
C TYR A 362 17.92 6.65 -3.07
N VAL A 363 17.28 5.67 -3.70
CA VAL A 363 17.13 4.34 -3.10
C VAL A 363 18.47 3.60 -3.05
N ARG A 364 18.67 2.76 -2.04
CA ARG A 364 19.81 1.83 -1.99
C ARG A 364 19.61 0.74 -3.04
N HIS A 365 20.47 0.71 -4.02
CA HIS A 365 20.41 -0.21 -5.16
C HIS A 365 20.62 -1.65 -4.71
N ASN A 366 19.84 -2.58 -5.26
CA ASN A 366 19.90 -4.03 -4.97
C ASN A 366 19.87 -4.32 -3.45
N HIS A 367 19.04 -3.58 -2.73
CA HIS A 367 18.91 -3.71 -1.27
C HIS A 367 17.67 -4.53 -0.91
N VAL A 368 17.87 -5.60 -0.14
CA VAL A 368 16.78 -6.34 0.50
C VAL A 368 16.67 -5.88 1.95
N SER A 369 15.59 -5.19 2.26
CA SER A 369 15.30 -4.73 3.62
C SER A 369 14.60 -5.83 4.40
N HIS A 370 15.11 -6.09 5.62
CA HIS A 370 14.51 -6.99 6.61
C HIS A 370 13.82 -6.22 7.74
N VAL A 371 13.66 -4.91 7.58
CA VAL A 371 12.92 -4.08 8.53
C VAL A 371 11.43 -4.36 8.39
N HIS A 372 10.75 -4.38 9.52
CA HIS A 372 9.30 -4.56 9.57
C HIS A 372 8.59 -3.33 9.05
N TYR A 373 7.90 -3.47 7.93
CA TYR A 373 7.03 -2.46 7.34
C TYR A 373 5.59 -2.96 7.33
N GLU A 374 4.67 -2.04 7.15
CA GLU A 374 3.25 -2.31 6.95
C GLU A 374 2.66 -1.36 5.91
N THR A 375 1.44 -1.61 5.43
CA THR A 375 0.78 -0.78 4.40
C THR A 375 0.89 0.71 4.71
N ALA A 376 0.68 1.09 5.97
CA ALA A 376 0.80 2.48 6.41
C ALA A 376 2.25 3.04 6.41
N SER A 377 3.27 2.21 6.15
CA SER A 377 4.67 2.70 6.06
C SER A 377 4.91 3.66 4.90
N VAL A 378 4.11 3.53 3.82
CA VAL A 378 4.19 4.48 2.68
C VAL A 378 3.57 5.82 3.05
N LEU A 379 2.45 5.82 3.80
CA LEU A 379 1.86 7.04 4.34
C LEU A 379 2.84 7.70 5.32
N ARG A 380 3.43 6.90 6.22
CA ARG A 380 4.43 7.39 7.17
C ARG A 380 5.63 8.02 6.48
N PHE A 381 6.09 7.47 5.37
CA PHE A 381 7.14 8.11 4.56
C PHE A 381 6.72 9.48 4.05
N ALA A 382 5.48 9.65 3.57
CA ALA A 382 4.96 10.93 3.11
C ALA A 382 4.80 11.94 4.25
N GLU A 383 4.29 11.50 5.39
CA GLU A 383 4.13 12.33 6.59
C GLU A 383 5.48 12.87 7.07
N ASP A 384 6.48 11.99 7.19
CA ASP A 384 7.83 12.38 7.59
C ASP A 384 8.48 13.31 6.54
N LEU A 385 8.29 13.03 5.24
CA LEU A 385 8.85 13.81 4.14
C LEU A 385 8.27 15.23 4.08
N TYR A 386 6.97 15.36 4.22
CA TYR A 386 6.26 16.62 4.04
C TYR A 386 5.93 17.33 5.36
N GLY A 387 6.22 16.71 6.52
CA GLY A 387 5.90 17.25 7.84
C GLY A 387 4.41 17.28 8.13
N LEU A 388 3.67 16.26 7.69
CA LEU A 388 2.22 16.13 7.88
C LEU A 388 1.88 15.54 9.25
N GLY A 389 0.62 15.68 9.66
CA GLY A 389 0.07 14.96 10.80
C GLY A 389 -0.14 13.48 10.50
N GLN A 390 -0.25 12.66 11.55
CA GLN A 390 -0.61 11.26 11.44
C GLN A 390 -2.15 11.10 11.47
N LEU A 391 -2.66 10.13 10.73
CA LEU A 391 -4.08 9.93 10.51
C LEU A 391 -4.71 8.97 11.53
N ALA A 392 -4.00 7.88 11.82
CA ALA A 392 -4.53 6.80 12.64
C ALA A 392 -3.43 6.07 13.43
N LYS A 393 -3.75 4.87 13.94
CA LYS A 393 -2.78 4.06 14.67
C LYS A 393 -1.76 3.38 13.78
N ALA A 394 -2.16 2.96 12.58
CA ALA A 394 -1.29 2.20 11.71
C ALA A 394 -0.09 3.04 11.25
N ASP A 395 -0.29 4.28 10.79
CA ASP A 395 0.79 5.19 10.41
C ASP A 395 1.63 5.65 11.61
N THR A 396 0.99 5.83 12.78
CA THR A 396 1.72 6.15 14.03
C THR A 396 2.71 5.07 14.42
N ARG A 397 2.34 3.78 14.28
CA ARG A 397 3.20 2.63 14.64
C ARG A 397 4.16 2.20 13.54
N ALA A 398 3.85 2.56 12.28
CA ALA A 398 4.59 2.12 11.10
C ALA A 398 6.03 2.67 11.08
N ASN A 399 6.96 1.84 10.63
CA ASN A 399 8.31 2.27 10.32
C ASN A 399 8.35 2.94 8.94
N SER A 400 8.95 4.12 8.84
CA SER A 400 9.23 4.73 7.54
C SER A 400 10.40 4.03 6.85
N PRO A 401 10.31 3.71 5.56
CA PRO A 401 11.44 3.11 4.82
C PRO A 401 12.59 4.08 4.53
N ALA A 402 12.44 5.37 4.85
CA ALA A 402 13.43 6.41 4.57
C ALA A 402 14.82 6.09 5.16
N GLY A 403 14.88 5.56 6.38
CA GLY A 403 16.14 5.33 7.09
C GLY A 403 16.92 4.11 6.62
N ASP A 404 16.24 3.08 6.12
CA ASP A 404 16.88 1.82 5.71
C ASP A 404 17.01 1.70 4.19
N CYS A 405 15.94 2.00 3.45
CA CYS A 405 15.90 1.77 2.01
C CYS A 405 16.50 2.93 1.19
N PHE A 406 16.69 4.11 1.77
CA PHE A 406 17.19 5.30 1.06
C PHE A 406 18.54 5.76 1.60
N ASP A 407 19.33 6.38 0.72
CA ASP A 407 20.52 7.16 1.05
C ASP A 407 20.40 8.55 0.39
N PHE A 408 19.89 9.48 1.16
CA PHE A 408 19.73 10.85 0.67
C PHE A 408 21.04 11.63 0.60
N SER A 409 22.17 11.08 1.04
CA SER A 409 23.49 11.69 0.87
C SER A 409 24.10 11.42 -0.50
N GLN A 410 23.63 10.40 -1.20
CA GLN A 410 24.14 10.05 -2.53
C GLN A 410 23.75 11.05 -3.61
N LYS A 411 24.51 11.08 -4.68
CA LYS A 411 24.09 11.76 -5.92
C LYS A 411 22.91 11.01 -6.55
N PRO A 412 21.93 11.72 -7.14
CA PRO A 412 20.81 11.05 -7.78
C PRO A 412 21.29 10.08 -8.86
N ALA A 413 20.91 8.82 -8.72
CA ALA A 413 21.22 7.79 -9.68
C ALA A 413 20.44 7.97 -10.99
N ALA A 414 21.05 7.66 -12.11
CA ALA A 414 20.36 7.66 -13.39
C ALA A 414 19.31 6.54 -13.44
N PHE A 415 18.20 6.81 -14.11
CA PHE A 415 17.16 5.80 -14.28
C PHE A 415 17.59 4.70 -15.26
N ILE A 416 17.41 3.44 -14.85
CA ILE A 416 17.61 2.26 -15.69
C ILE A 416 16.23 1.75 -16.11
N PRO A 417 15.90 1.75 -17.42
CA PRO A 417 14.58 1.34 -17.89
C PRO A 417 14.29 -0.15 -17.66
N ILE A 418 13.14 -0.43 -17.10
CA ILE A 418 12.66 -1.80 -16.88
C ILE A 418 12.12 -2.37 -18.20
N LYS A 419 12.58 -3.55 -18.55
CA LYS A 419 12.12 -4.27 -19.75
C LYS A 419 10.84 -5.07 -19.41
N ALA A 420 9.83 -4.92 -20.24
CA ALA A 420 8.57 -5.66 -20.12
C ALA A 420 7.98 -5.95 -21.50
N PRO A 421 7.15 -7.01 -21.65
CA PRO A 421 6.56 -7.40 -22.93
C PRO A 421 5.69 -6.31 -23.57
N LEU A 422 4.87 -5.62 -22.78
CA LEU A 422 3.91 -4.64 -23.27
C LEU A 422 4.40 -3.19 -23.05
N PRO A 423 4.35 -2.33 -24.08
CA PRO A 423 4.80 -0.95 -23.96
C PRO A 423 3.69 -0.02 -23.39
N PRO A 424 4.02 1.17 -22.85
CA PRO A 424 3.05 2.11 -22.29
C PRO A 424 1.88 2.48 -23.22
N LYS A 425 2.11 2.48 -24.54
CA LYS A 425 1.05 2.78 -25.52
C LYS A 425 -0.05 1.70 -25.58
N PHE A 426 0.23 0.47 -25.13
CA PHE A 426 -0.75 -0.58 -25.01
C PHE A 426 -1.82 -0.16 -24.01
N PHE A 427 -1.43 0.16 -22.80
CA PHE A 427 -2.30 0.56 -21.69
C PHE A 427 -3.08 1.85 -21.98
N MET A 428 -2.51 2.79 -22.74
CA MET A 428 -3.20 4.00 -23.16
C MET A 428 -4.31 3.77 -24.22
N ARG A 429 -4.45 2.58 -24.74
CA ARG A 429 -5.46 2.19 -25.73
C ARG A 429 -6.47 1.21 -25.18
N GLN A 430 -6.25 0.70 -23.99
CA GLN A 430 -7.29 -0.03 -23.29
C GLN A 430 -8.43 0.97 -23.07
N PHE A 431 -9.49 0.82 -23.81
CA PHE A 431 -10.78 1.35 -23.44
C PHE A 431 -11.15 0.53 -22.22
N GLY A 432 -11.58 1.20 -21.15
CA GLY A 432 -11.94 0.54 -19.92
C GLY A 432 -12.60 -0.76 -20.27
N GLY A 433 -11.90 -1.86 -20.02
CA GLY A 433 -12.40 -3.17 -20.36
C GLY A 433 -13.78 -3.27 -19.77
N ASP A 434 -14.62 -4.07 -20.35
CA ASP A 434 -15.80 -4.55 -19.67
C ASP A 434 -15.25 -5.31 -18.44
N ASP A 435 -14.91 -4.56 -17.37
CA ASP A 435 -14.63 -5.12 -16.06
C ASP A 435 -15.94 -5.72 -15.55
N TYR A 436 -16.35 -6.82 -16.24
CA TYR A 436 -17.53 -7.61 -15.91
C TYR A 436 -17.31 -8.41 -14.63
N PHE A 437 -16.09 -8.39 -14.14
CA PHE A 437 -15.73 -9.06 -12.93
C PHE A 437 -15.31 -7.97 -11.94
N ALA A 438 -16.15 -7.71 -10.95
CA ALA A 438 -15.61 -7.22 -9.72
C ALA A 438 -14.56 -8.26 -9.30
N PRO A 439 -13.30 -7.88 -9.12
CA PRO A 439 -12.36 -8.76 -8.46
C PRO A 439 -12.95 -9.06 -7.09
N ASP A 440 -12.71 -10.23 -6.58
CA ASP A 440 -13.24 -10.69 -5.31
C ASP A 440 -14.76 -10.97 -5.37
N TYR A 441 -15.14 -12.09 -5.99
CA TYR A 441 -16.42 -12.75 -5.77
C TYR A 441 -16.22 -13.79 -4.66
N GLU A 442 -16.53 -13.41 -3.45
CA GLU A 442 -16.68 -14.33 -2.35
C GLU A 442 -18.13 -14.51 -1.93
#